data_0a3ed71c26c79c117462dd4eb68536b8
#
_entry.id   0a3ed71c26c79c117462dd4eb68536b8
#
_cell.length_a   1.000
_cell.length_b   1.000
_cell.length_c   1.000
_cell.angle_alpha   90.00
_cell.angle_beta   90.00
_cell.angle_gamma   90.00
#
_symmetry.space_group_name_H-M   'P 1'
#
loop_
_entity.id
_entity.type
_entity.pdbx_description
1 polymer ?
#
loop_
_entity_poly.entity_id
_entity_poly.type
_entity_poly.pdbx_seq_one_letter_code
_entity_poly.pdbx_strand_id
1 'polypeptide(L)'
;MSVTSDFPPSSEAVPETLPAKTSPRQEASNDMRQCVERVLHTDARVPVSTYRVQMHKDFTFGHAQGIVGYLKKLGISDFYSSPIFEARPGSMHGYDVTRHDRLNPELGGDEGFLSFSTELQRQALGLLLDIVPNHMGVGNDSVWWQDVLENGHASQYSEYFDIDWKPLKPALRNKLLLPILGNQYGTELESKHIQISIENGRPRVHYYDHTMPVAPRTVHLMFDQSDGGPNPLPQSFRELLKQIDELPPHETINEELREQRRQQLAHLLPQLQDALRSPEMEPLVRQAIETINGVEGDPHSFDRLHLLLDAQPYRLASWRTSAEEINYRRFFDVNDLVGLRMENPQVFAATHCLIREMLANHRVTGLRIDHCDGMFNPRQYLIRLQLLYLASQCGGESPRQETAANGIERSILDPVRGYDWSRSQGPLYTVVEKILEPREYLPPEWPVRGTSGYDFVYLANGIFIQSANEKRFNVLYAQVLGHTVDPDEIIYRSKLQVMQTALASEVYTLTNLLSRIAAANRKARDFTDNILETVLRQTIAAFPVYRTYIDDRGEYGE
;
A
#
# COMPACT_ATOMS: atom_id res chain seq x y z
N MET A 1 -46.06 51.64 71.45
CA MET A 1 -47.17 52.06 70.59
C MET A 1 -46.71 51.83 69.17
N SER A 2 -47.34 50.94 68.58
CA SER A 2 -47.18 50.42 67.22
C SER A 2 -47.64 51.41 66.14
N VAL A 3 -47.00 51.47 64.98
CA VAL A 3 -47.71 51.67 63.72
C VAL A 3 -47.00 50.87 62.67
N THR A 4 -47.69 49.86 62.20
CA THR A 4 -47.41 49.09 61.01
C THR A 4 -47.74 49.88 59.74
N SER A 5 -46.94 49.80 58.70
CA SER A 5 -47.34 50.19 57.32
C SER A 5 -46.94 49.06 56.33
N ASP A 6 -47.99 48.40 55.89
CA ASP A 6 -47.95 47.48 54.76
C ASP A 6 -47.61 48.20 53.42
N PHE A 7 -46.68 47.62 52.66
CA PHE A 7 -46.57 47.81 51.20
C PHE A 7 -46.48 46.47 50.53
N PRO A 8 -47.23 46.24 49.43
CA PRO A 8 -47.17 44.99 48.65
C PRO A 8 -45.91 44.88 47.77
N PRO A 9 -45.41 43.68 47.53
CA PRO A 9 -44.23 43.51 46.60
C PRO A 9 -44.66 43.69 45.16
N SER A 10 -43.96 44.52 44.44
CA SER A 10 -44.04 44.67 43.00
C SER A 10 -43.47 43.39 42.31
N SER A 11 -44.28 42.74 41.54
CA SER A 11 -43.87 41.61 40.65
C SER A 11 -43.06 42.18 39.50
N GLU A 12 -41.72 42.10 39.58
CA GLU A 12 -40.86 42.23 38.41
C GLU A 12 -40.97 40.96 37.57
N ALA A 13 -41.50 41.08 36.36
CA ALA A 13 -41.49 40.04 35.34
C ALA A 13 -40.05 39.78 34.90
N VAL A 14 -39.56 38.57 35.11
CA VAL A 14 -38.31 38.06 34.56
C VAL A 14 -38.50 37.99 33.02
N PRO A 15 -37.64 38.64 32.20
CA PRO A 15 -37.77 38.51 30.75
C PRO A 15 -37.42 37.06 30.34
N GLU A 16 -38.35 36.41 29.64
CA GLU A 16 -38.10 35.15 28.95
C GLU A 16 -36.90 35.33 28.03
N THR A 17 -35.77 34.70 28.35
CA THR A 17 -34.61 34.64 27.47
C THR A 17 -35.01 33.74 26.28
N LEU A 18 -35.24 34.38 25.13
CA LEU A 18 -35.33 33.72 23.83
C LEU A 18 -34.13 32.77 23.65
N PRO A 19 -34.31 31.54 23.21
CA PRO A 19 -33.20 30.63 22.97
C PRO A 19 -32.26 31.27 21.94
N ALA A 20 -30.98 31.33 22.31
CA ALA A 20 -29.94 31.86 21.43
C ALA A 20 -29.99 31.11 20.13
N LYS A 21 -30.14 31.82 18.99
CA LYS A 21 -30.05 31.23 17.65
C LYS A 21 -28.70 30.56 17.52
N THR A 22 -28.71 29.25 17.37
CA THR A 22 -27.51 28.45 17.05
C THR A 22 -26.87 28.98 15.78
N SER A 23 -25.56 29.11 15.79
CA SER A 23 -24.85 29.53 14.57
C SER A 23 -24.99 28.47 13.47
N PRO A 24 -24.98 28.83 12.17
CA PRO A 24 -25.05 27.84 11.08
C PRO A 24 -24.00 26.73 11.17
N ARG A 25 -22.85 27.01 11.81
CA ARG A 25 -21.81 26.00 12.11
C ARG A 25 -22.22 25.02 13.21
N GLN A 26 -22.96 25.47 14.21
CA GLN A 26 -23.47 24.63 15.29
C GLN A 26 -24.63 23.75 14.80
N GLU A 27 -25.49 24.26 13.93
CA GLU A 27 -26.57 23.48 13.29
C GLU A 27 -25.99 22.37 12.42
N ALA A 28 -25.03 22.67 11.52
CA ALA A 28 -24.36 21.67 10.69
C ALA A 28 -23.60 20.62 11.52
N SER A 29 -23.01 21.00 12.65
CA SER A 29 -22.34 20.06 13.55
C SER A 29 -23.34 19.14 14.27
N ASN A 30 -24.54 19.65 14.64
CA ASN A 30 -25.59 18.85 15.26
C ASN A 30 -26.21 17.86 14.26
N ASP A 31 -26.43 18.30 13.01
CA ASP A 31 -26.98 17.44 11.94
C ASP A 31 -26.00 16.29 11.62
N MET A 32 -24.69 16.59 11.56
CA MET A 32 -23.65 15.59 11.36
C MET A 32 -23.64 14.57 12.49
N ARG A 33 -23.67 15.04 13.74
CA ARG A 33 -23.71 14.16 14.91
C ARG A 33 -24.92 13.24 14.92
N GLN A 34 -26.11 13.76 14.63
CA GLN A 34 -27.33 12.96 14.54
C GLN A 34 -27.26 11.93 13.41
N CYS A 35 -26.66 12.29 12.25
CA CYS A 35 -26.44 11.35 11.16
C CYS A 35 -25.52 10.21 11.60
N VAL A 36 -24.38 10.52 12.21
CA VAL A 36 -23.41 9.52 12.70
C VAL A 36 -24.05 8.59 13.71
N GLU A 37 -24.78 9.12 14.72
CA GLU A 37 -25.49 8.33 15.71
C GLU A 37 -26.52 7.39 15.04
N ARG A 38 -27.28 7.89 14.08
CA ARG A 38 -28.25 7.07 13.33
C ARG A 38 -27.56 5.94 12.57
N VAL A 39 -26.48 6.20 11.84
CA VAL A 39 -25.74 5.19 11.04
C VAL A 39 -25.09 4.16 11.97
N LEU A 40 -24.52 4.57 13.11
CA LEU A 40 -23.92 3.65 14.09
C LEU A 40 -24.94 2.67 14.68
N HIS A 41 -26.22 3.09 14.82
CA HIS A 41 -27.30 2.25 15.33
C HIS A 41 -28.09 1.52 14.23
N THR A 42 -27.73 1.71 12.96
CA THR A 42 -28.30 0.96 11.85
C THR A 42 -27.54 -0.35 11.67
N ASP A 43 -28.26 -1.46 11.66
CA ASP A 43 -27.63 -2.76 11.40
C ASP A 43 -27.01 -2.79 10.01
N ALA A 44 -25.74 -3.23 9.95
CA ALA A 44 -25.08 -3.46 8.67
C ALA A 44 -25.86 -4.51 7.84
N ARG A 45 -25.89 -4.31 6.53
CA ARG A 45 -26.36 -5.36 5.62
C ARG A 45 -25.44 -6.57 5.73
N VAL A 46 -25.94 -7.67 6.29
CA VAL A 46 -25.20 -8.92 6.36
C VAL A 46 -25.61 -9.81 5.18
N PRO A 47 -24.69 -10.25 4.32
CA PRO A 47 -24.98 -11.21 3.27
C PRO A 47 -25.58 -12.51 3.82
N VAL A 48 -26.66 -12.99 3.20
CA VAL A 48 -27.23 -14.31 3.49
C VAL A 48 -26.43 -15.40 2.80
N SER A 49 -25.99 -15.10 1.57
CA SER A 49 -25.14 -15.97 0.76
C SER A 49 -24.32 -15.13 -0.21
N THR A 50 -23.07 -15.51 -0.42
CA THR A 50 -22.18 -14.85 -1.38
C THR A 50 -21.75 -15.83 -2.45
N TYR A 51 -21.46 -15.33 -3.64
CA TYR A 51 -20.83 -16.08 -4.71
C TYR A 51 -19.60 -15.32 -5.20
N ARG A 52 -18.41 -15.89 -4.96
CA ARG A 52 -17.16 -15.25 -5.37
C ARG A 52 -16.90 -15.45 -6.85
N VAL A 53 -16.61 -14.33 -7.52
CA VAL A 53 -16.27 -14.30 -8.95
C VAL A 53 -14.89 -13.67 -9.11
N GLN A 54 -14.03 -14.37 -9.86
CA GLN A 54 -12.73 -13.87 -10.26
C GLN A 54 -12.90 -12.97 -11.48
N MET A 55 -12.58 -11.68 -11.31
CA MET A 55 -12.62 -10.69 -12.37
C MET A 55 -11.25 -10.61 -13.07
N HIS A 56 -11.24 -10.64 -14.38
CA HIS A 56 -10.04 -10.48 -15.21
C HIS A 56 -10.44 -10.10 -16.64
N LYS A 57 -9.46 -9.84 -17.52
CA LYS A 57 -9.70 -9.40 -18.91
C LYS A 57 -10.65 -10.31 -19.72
N ASP A 58 -10.68 -11.61 -19.42
CA ASP A 58 -11.55 -12.58 -20.08
C ASP A 58 -12.89 -12.78 -19.33
N PHE A 59 -13.06 -12.18 -18.15
CA PHE A 59 -14.32 -12.14 -17.40
C PHE A 59 -14.54 -10.74 -16.80
N THR A 60 -15.05 -9.85 -17.61
CA THR A 60 -15.21 -8.42 -17.35
C THR A 60 -16.52 -8.10 -16.62
N PHE A 61 -16.77 -6.82 -16.30
CA PHE A 61 -18.04 -6.34 -15.75
C PHE A 61 -19.24 -6.70 -16.64
N GLY A 62 -19.06 -6.69 -17.97
CA GLY A 62 -20.12 -7.12 -18.89
C GLY A 62 -20.49 -8.59 -18.75
N HIS A 63 -19.49 -9.47 -18.60
CA HIS A 63 -19.73 -10.89 -18.34
C HIS A 63 -20.38 -11.12 -16.96
N ALA A 64 -19.90 -10.41 -15.93
CA ALA A 64 -20.46 -10.45 -14.59
C ALA A 64 -21.92 -9.99 -14.57
N GLN A 65 -22.26 -8.91 -15.27
CA GLN A 65 -23.63 -8.44 -15.44
C GLN A 65 -24.55 -9.51 -16.05
N GLY A 66 -24.04 -10.28 -17.03
CA GLY A 66 -24.78 -11.35 -17.69
C GLY A 66 -25.20 -12.49 -16.76
N ILE A 67 -24.49 -12.72 -15.66
CA ILE A 67 -24.81 -13.82 -14.71
C ILE A 67 -25.61 -13.36 -13.48
N VAL A 68 -25.85 -12.05 -13.28
CA VAL A 68 -26.58 -11.53 -12.09
C VAL A 68 -27.94 -12.18 -11.93
N GLY A 69 -28.71 -12.29 -13.02
CA GLY A 69 -30.03 -12.93 -12.99
C GLY A 69 -30.00 -14.42 -12.64
N TYR A 70 -28.95 -15.15 -13.05
CA TYR A 70 -28.71 -16.52 -12.63
C TYR A 70 -28.37 -16.61 -11.13
N LEU A 71 -27.47 -15.78 -10.63
CA LEU A 71 -27.09 -15.75 -9.21
C LEU A 71 -28.30 -15.43 -8.33
N LYS A 72 -29.16 -14.50 -8.76
CA LYS A 72 -30.43 -14.20 -8.05
C LYS A 72 -31.32 -15.43 -7.96
N LYS A 73 -31.50 -16.17 -9.05
CA LYS A 73 -32.31 -17.40 -9.08
C LYS A 73 -31.68 -18.51 -8.20
N LEU A 74 -30.35 -18.55 -8.11
CA LEU A 74 -29.62 -19.47 -7.24
C LEU A 74 -29.80 -19.15 -5.73
N GLY A 75 -30.35 -17.98 -5.40
CA GLY A 75 -30.54 -17.53 -4.01
C GLY A 75 -29.37 -16.75 -3.44
N ILE A 76 -28.44 -16.28 -4.28
CA ILE A 76 -27.34 -15.42 -3.86
C ILE A 76 -27.87 -14.04 -3.49
N SER A 77 -27.49 -13.55 -2.32
CA SER A 77 -27.86 -12.22 -1.83
C SER A 77 -26.84 -11.15 -2.19
N ASP A 78 -25.56 -11.53 -2.31
CA ASP A 78 -24.47 -10.59 -2.57
C ASP A 78 -23.43 -11.21 -3.51
N PHE A 79 -23.07 -10.45 -4.54
CA PHE A 79 -21.98 -10.77 -5.45
C PHE A 79 -20.66 -10.47 -4.73
N TYR A 80 -19.75 -11.43 -4.65
CA TYR A 80 -18.42 -11.23 -4.09
C TYR A 80 -17.41 -11.12 -5.23
N SER A 81 -16.90 -9.91 -5.47
CA SER A 81 -15.93 -9.63 -6.52
C SER A 81 -14.50 -9.76 -6.00
N SER A 82 -13.60 -10.37 -6.76
CA SER A 82 -12.16 -10.16 -6.63
C SER A 82 -11.81 -8.68 -6.84
N PRO A 83 -10.55 -8.22 -6.58
CA PRO A 83 -10.19 -6.82 -6.76
C PRO A 83 -10.50 -6.28 -8.16
N ILE A 84 -10.98 -5.04 -8.23
CA ILE A 84 -11.44 -4.39 -9.48
C ILE A 84 -10.69 -3.10 -9.82
N PHE A 85 -9.75 -2.68 -8.99
CA PHE A 85 -8.92 -1.52 -9.27
C PHE A 85 -7.91 -1.80 -10.38
N GLU A 86 -7.36 -0.73 -10.99
CA GLU A 86 -6.34 -0.86 -12.04
C GLU A 86 -5.14 -1.64 -11.50
N ALA A 87 -4.90 -2.79 -12.11
CA ALA A 87 -3.85 -3.73 -11.76
C ALA A 87 -2.78 -3.76 -12.87
N ARG A 88 -1.74 -4.54 -12.71
CA ARG A 88 -0.73 -4.73 -13.76
C ARG A 88 -1.41 -5.23 -15.04
N PRO A 89 -0.99 -4.75 -16.22
CA PRO A 89 -1.56 -5.19 -17.49
C PRO A 89 -1.53 -6.71 -17.64
N GLY A 90 -2.67 -7.28 -18.00
CA GLY A 90 -2.82 -8.73 -18.15
C GLY A 90 -2.99 -9.50 -16.84
N SER A 91 -3.13 -8.85 -15.70
CA SER A 91 -3.38 -9.50 -14.42
C SER A 91 -4.65 -10.36 -14.46
N MET A 92 -4.52 -11.64 -14.05
CA MET A 92 -5.63 -12.59 -14.02
C MET A 92 -6.30 -12.67 -12.64
N HIS A 93 -5.87 -11.87 -11.67
CA HIS A 93 -6.34 -11.92 -10.28
C HIS A 93 -6.65 -10.56 -9.66
N GLY A 94 -6.00 -9.46 -10.10
CA GLY A 94 -6.23 -8.10 -9.62
C GLY A 94 -5.60 -7.75 -8.27
N TYR A 95 -4.81 -8.64 -7.63
CA TYR A 95 -4.15 -8.35 -6.36
C TYR A 95 -2.85 -7.54 -6.50
N ASP A 96 -2.40 -7.30 -7.71
CA ASP A 96 -1.25 -6.49 -8.07
C ASP A 96 -1.67 -5.08 -8.52
N VAL A 97 -2.51 -4.44 -7.70
CA VAL A 97 -3.06 -3.10 -7.94
C VAL A 97 -1.93 -2.09 -8.17
N THR A 98 -1.98 -1.35 -9.28
CA THR A 98 -1.03 -0.28 -9.61
C THR A 98 -1.61 1.12 -9.38
N ARG A 99 -2.95 1.22 -9.34
CA ARG A 99 -3.67 2.48 -9.10
C ARG A 99 -4.95 2.26 -8.28
N HIS A 100 -5.02 2.91 -7.14
CA HIS A 100 -6.19 2.84 -6.24
C HIS A 100 -7.28 3.88 -6.55
N ASP A 101 -6.99 4.84 -7.41
CA ASP A 101 -7.88 5.92 -7.82
C ASP A 101 -8.66 5.64 -9.12
N ARG A 102 -8.52 4.43 -9.67
CA ARG A 102 -9.12 4.02 -10.95
C ARG A 102 -9.61 2.58 -10.92
N LEU A 103 -10.71 2.35 -11.66
CA LEU A 103 -11.13 1.00 -12.01
C LEU A 103 -10.27 0.44 -13.15
N ASN A 104 -10.08 -0.89 -13.12
CA ASN A 104 -9.28 -1.57 -14.13
C ASN A 104 -9.95 -1.44 -15.53
N PRO A 105 -9.27 -0.80 -16.50
CA PRO A 105 -9.81 -0.64 -17.85
C PRO A 105 -10.01 -1.98 -18.57
N GLU A 106 -9.20 -3.01 -18.26
CA GLU A 106 -9.35 -4.35 -18.84
C GLU A 106 -10.65 -5.05 -18.38
N LEU A 107 -11.24 -4.60 -17.26
CA LEU A 107 -12.55 -5.08 -16.80
C LEU A 107 -13.72 -4.30 -17.39
N GLY A 108 -13.46 -3.20 -18.12
CA GLY A 108 -14.45 -2.30 -18.70
C GLY A 108 -14.55 -0.93 -18.03
N GLY A 109 -13.64 -0.61 -17.09
CA GLY A 109 -13.51 0.70 -16.46
C GLY A 109 -14.78 1.19 -15.76
N ASP A 110 -14.92 2.52 -15.67
CA ASP A 110 -16.02 3.17 -14.93
C ASP A 110 -17.40 2.88 -15.55
N GLU A 111 -17.51 2.89 -16.88
CA GLU A 111 -18.79 2.63 -17.59
C GLU A 111 -19.26 1.19 -17.36
N GLY A 112 -18.35 0.22 -17.49
CA GLY A 112 -18.66 -1.19 -17.25
C GLY A 112 -19.09 -1.45 -15.80
N PHE A 113 -18.40 -0.86 -14.84
CA PHE A 113 -18.76 -0.97 -13.43
C PHE A 113 -20.10 -0.29 -13.12
N LEU A 114 -20.37 0.87 -13.70
CA LEU A 114 -21.63 1.58 -13.54
C LEU A 114 -22.80 0.71 -14.01
N SER A 115 -22.70 0.10 -15.20
CA SER A 115 -23.71 -0.79 -15.75
C SER A 115 -23.92 -2.04 -14.88
N PHE A 116 -22.83 -2.71 -14.51
CA PHE A 116 -22.85 -3.90 -13.67
C PHE A 116 -23.45 -3.63 -12.28
N SER A 117 -23.00 -2.59 -11.58
CA SER A 117 -23.49 -2.25 -10.24
C SER A 117 -24.95 -1.80 -10.24
N THR A 118 -25.40 -1.14 -11.32
CA THR A 118 -26.82 -0.80 -11.52
C THR A 118 -27.68 -2.05 -11.67
N GLU A 119 -27.20 -3.07 -12.40
CA GLU A 119 -27.93 -4.34 -12.53
C GLU A 119 -27.99 -5.08 -11.18
N LEU A 120 -26.91 -5.09 -10.37
CA LEU A 120 -26.94 -5.63 -9.01
C LEU A 120 -28.03 -4.96 -8.17
N GLN A 121 -28.07 -3.62 -8.17
CA GLN A 121 -29.11 -2.85 -7.44
C GLN A 121 -30.53 -3.18 -7.94
N ARG A 122 -30.71 -3.27 -9.26
CA ARG A 122 -32.02 -3.62 -9.87
C ARG A 122 -32.50 -5.01 -9.42
N GLN A 123 -31.61 -5.96 -9.23
CA GLN A 123 -31.92 -7.32 -8.75
C GLN A 123 -31.90 -7.44 -7.21
N ALA A 124 -31.67 -6.34 -6.48
CA ALA A 124 -31.51 -6.30 -5.04
C ALA A 124 -30.40 -7.25 -4.52
N LEU A 125 -29.29 -7.35 -5.26
CA LEU A 125 -28.06 -7.97 -4.81
C LEU A 125 -27.12 -6.90 -4.26
N GLY A 126 -26.40 -7.24 -3.16
CA GLY A 126 -25.27 -6.44 -2.69
C GLY A 126 -23.98 -6.75 -3.47
N LEU A 127 -22.98 -5.94 -3.24
CA LEU A 127 -21.61 -6.16 -3.72
C LEU A 127 -20.64 -6.18 -2.55
N LEU A 128 -20.07 -7.35 -2.28
CA LEU A 128 -18.93 -7.53 -1.39
C LEU A 128 -17.67 -7.39 -2.24
N LEU A 129 -16.90 -6.31 -2.02
CA LEU A 129 -15.70 -5.99 -2.79
C LEU A 129 -14.44 -6.43 -2.07
N ASP A 130 -13.58 -7.16 -2.78
CA ASP A 130 -12.22 -7.48 -2.33
C ASP A 130 -11.30 -6.30 -2.55
N ILE A 131 -10.59 -5.84 -1.51
CA ILE A 131 -9.64 -4.74 -1.59
C ILE A 131 -8.29 -5.15 -1.03
N VAL A 132 -7.22 -4.54 -1.57
CA VAL A 132 -5.83 -4.89 -1.29
C VAL A 132 -5.11 -3.70 -0.64
N PRO A 133 -5.22 -3.50 0.68
CA PRO A 133 -4.61 -2.36 1.35
C PRO A 133 -3.13 -2.56 1.71
N ASN A 134 -2.68 -3.80 1.92
CA ASN A 134 -1.36 -4.07 2.46
C ASN A 134 -0.22 -3.76 1.49
N HIS A 135 -0.43 -3.91 0.18
CA HIS A 135 0.61 -3.79 -0.84
C HIS A 135 0.04 -3.29 -2.15
N MET A 136 0.92 -2.91 -3.06
CA MET A 136 0.57 -2.64 -4.45
C MET A 136 1.62 -3.19 -5.41
N GLY A 137 1.20 -3.41 -6.65
CA GLY A 137 2.09 -3.76 -7.75
C GLY A 137 2.98 -2.57 -8.11
N VAL A 138 4.27 -2.84 -8.30
CA VAL A 138 5.23 -1.84 -8.75
C VAL A 138 5.81 -2.25 -10.10
N GLY A 139 6.14 -1.26 -10.91
CA GLY A 139 6.62 -1.47 -12.28
C GLY A 139 6.47 -0.21 -13.11
N ASN A 140 6.42 -0.38 -14.42
CA ASN A 140 6.34 0.74 -15.38
C ASN A 140 5.03 1.53 -15.23
N ASP A 141 3.94 0.87 -14.81
CA ASP A 141 2.59 1.42 -14.76
C ASP A 141 2.23 2.04 -13.41
N SER A 142 3.04 1.82 -12.38
CA SER A 142 2.82 2.40 -11.06
C SER A 142 3.38 3.82 -10.99
N VAL A 143 2.49 4.81 -11.08
CA VAL A 143 2.86 6.24 -11.06
C VAL A 143 3.60 6.63 -9.77
N TRP A 144 3.14 6.13 -8.62
CA TRP A 144 3.76 6.42 -7.32
C TRP A 144 5.17 5.85 -7.21
N TRP A 145 5.34 4.61 -7.68
CA TRP A 145 6.65 3.95 -7.68
C TRP A 145 7.64 4.60 -8.64
N GLN A 146 7.19 4.93 -9.85
CA GLN A 146 8.02 5.63 -10.84
C GLN A 146 8.49 7.00 -10.34
N ASP A 147 7.62 7.74 -9.61
CA ASP A 147 8.02 9.01 -8.99
C ASP A 147 9.07 8.80 -7.88
N VAL A 148 8.93 7.74 -7.07
CA VAL A 148 9.95 7.37 -6.06
C VAL A 148 11.26 6.99 -6.71
N LEU A 149 11.26 6.26 -7.83
CA LEU A 149 12.48 5.95 -8.58
C LEU A 149 13.13 7.19 -9.20
N GLU A 150 12.34 8.19 -9.61
CA GLU A 150 12.87 9.45 -10.19
C GLU A 150 13.40 10.42 -9.13
N ASN A 151 12.73 10.52 -7.99
CA ASN A 151 12.92 11.56 -6.99
C ASN A 151 13.45 11.05 -5.64
N GLY A 152 13.60 9.75 -5.46
CA GLY A 152 14.13 9.16 -4.23
C GLY A 152 13.33 9.55 -3.00
N HIS A 153 14.03 9.89 -1.91
CA HIS A 153 13.42 10.33 -0.66
C HIS A 153 12.66 11.67 -0.78
N ALA A 154 13.02 12.49 -1.79
CA ALA A 154 12.32 13.75 -2.06
C ALA A 154 10.97 13.58 -2.80
N SER A 155 10.62 12.37 -3.24
CA SER A 155 9.31 12.07 -3.80
C SER A 155 8.20 12.35 -2.78
N GLN A 156 7.07 12.89 -3.24
CA GLN A 156 5.87 13.01 -2.41
C GLN A 156 5.31 11.64 -1.98
N TYR A 157 5.66 10.58 -2.69
CA TYR A 157 5.22 9.20 -2.42
C TYR A 157 6.27 8.38 -1.66
N SER A 158 7.40 8.95 -1.27
CA SER A 158 8.46 8.23 -0.54
C SER A 158 8.00 7.64 0.79
N GLU A 159 7.01 8.29 1.45
CA GLU A 159 6.38 7.84 2.69
C GLU A 159 5.13 6.97 2.48
N TYR A 160 4.76 6.68 1.22
CA TYR A 160 3.64 5.79 0.90
C TYR A 160 4.06 4.33 1.02
N PHE A 161 5.31 4.05 0.73
CA PHE A 161 5.91 2.73 0.76
C PHE A 161 6.73 2.53 2.03
N ASP A 162 6.78 1.29 2.49
CA ASP A 162 7.58 0.92 3.65
C ASP A 162 9.02 0.60 3.21
N ILE A 163 9.83 1.67 3.06
CA ILE A 163 11.20 1.65 2.55
C ILE A 163 12.16 2.00 3.68
N ASP A 164 13.22 1.18 3.86
CA ASP A 164 14.38 1.54 4.68
C ASP A 164 15.39 2.36 3.85
N TRP A 165 15.32 3.68 3.99
CA TRP A 165 16.25 4.61 3.35
C TRP A 165 17.64 4.66 4.00
N LYS A 166 17.81 4.02 5.16
CA LYS A 166 19.06 4.02 5.94
C LYS A 166 19.53 2.62 6.30
N PRO A 167 19.61 1.69 5.34
CA PRO A 167 20.09 0.35 5.59
C PRO A 167 21.57 0.41 6.05
N LEU A 168 22.05 -0.67 6.70
CA LEU A 168 23.43 -0.74 7.17
C LEU A 168 24.44 -0.69 6.03
N LYS A 169 24.11 -1.27 4.88
CA LYS A 169 24.99 -1.25 3.71
C LYS A 169 25.09 0.17 3.15
N PRO A 170 26.25 0.84 3.24
CA PRO A 170 26.39 2.24 2.81
C PRO A 170 26.00 2.49 1.36
N ALA A 171 26.25 1.53 0.47
CA ALA A 171 25.93 1.62 -0.96
C ALA A 171 24.42 1.64 -1.27
N LEU A 172 23.56 1.33 -0.29
CA LEU A 172 22.10 1.36 -0.42
C LEU A 172 21.47 2.54 0.32
N ARG A 173 22.25 3.37 1.00
CA ARG A 173 21.70 4.55 1.68
C ARG A 173 21.10 5.52 0.66
N ASN A 174 19.88 5.96 0.92
CA ASN A 174 19.08 6.81 0.05
C ASN A 174 18.82 6.23 -1.35
N LYS A 175 18.92 4.91 -1.50
CA LYS A 175 18.63 4.21 -2.76
C LYS A 175 17.68 3.04 -2.52
N LEU A 176 16.86 2.75 -3.51
CA LEU A 176 16.05 1.54 -3.59
C LEU A 176 16.85 0.42 -4.25
N LEU A 177 16.91 -0.75 -3.66
CA LEU A 177 17.45 -1.92 -4.34
C LEU A 177 16.41 -2.46 -5.33
N LEU A 178 16.76 -2.56 -6.60
CA LEU A 178 15.95 -3.18 -7.65
C LEU A 178 16.59 -4.51 -8.08
N PRO A 179 16.17 -5.65 -7.54
CA PRO A 179 16.75 -6.96 -7.83
C PRO A 179 16.13 -7.57 -9.09
N ILE A 180 16.28 -6.88 -10.22
CA ILE A 180 15.65 -7.24 -11.49
C ILE A 180 16.62 -7.90 -12.50
N LEU A 181 17.93 -7.81 -12.25
CA LEU A 181 18.92 -8.32 -13.20
C LEU A 181 19.02 -9.84 -13.15
N GLY A 182 19.04 -10.48 -14.30
CA GLY A 182 19.17 -11.93 -14.44
C GLY A 182 20.55 -12.45 -14.02
N ASN A 183 21.59 -11.61 -14.14
CA ASN A 183 22.97 -11.94 -13.80
C ASN A 183 23.61 -10.83 -12.95
N GLN A 184 24.93 -10.90 -12.72
CA GLN A 184 25.66 -9.85 -12.02
C GLN A 184 25.65 -8.53 -12.81
N TYR A 185 25.57 -7.41 -12.10
CA TYR A 185 25.43 -6.08 -12.67
C TYR A 185 26.46 -5.76 -13.75
N GLY A 186 27.76 -6.02 -13.50
CA GLY A 186 28.81 -5.76 -14.50
C GLY A 186 28.63 -6.58 -15.77
N THR A 187 28.22 -7.83 -15.66
CA THR A 187 27.92 -8.69 -16.81
C THR A 187 26.76 -8.14 -17.64
N GLU A 188 25.64 -7.75 -16.97
CA GLU A 188 24.47 -7.20 -17.67
C GLU A 188 24.78 -5.85 -18.33
N LEU A 189 25.62 -5.03 -17.68
CA LEU A 189 26.05 -3.74 -18.20
C LEU A 189 26.90 -3.91 -19.46
N GLU A 190 27.99 -4.68 -19.39
CA GLU A 190 28.96 -4.87 -20.49
C GLU A 190 28.40 -5.67 -21.66
N SER A 191 27.33 -6.47 -21.40
CA SER A 191 26.58 -7.16 -22.48
C SER A 191 25.49 -6.27 -23.10
N LYS A 192 25.45 -4.98 -22.81
CA LYS A 192 24.47 -4.01 -23.33
C LYS A 192 22.99 -4.40 -23.06
N HIS A 193 22.71 -5.18 -22.02
CA HIS A 193 21.33 -5.45 -21.60
C HIS A 193 20.72 -4.27 -20.85
N ILE A 194 21.56 -3.42 -20.22
CA ILE A 194 21.14 -2.16 -19.60
C ILE A 194 21.47 -1.03 -20.58
N GLN A 195 20.46 -0.28 -20.99
CA GLN A 195 20.61 0.78 -21.98
C GLN A 195 19.85 2.04 -21.58
N ILE A 196 20.31 3.19 -22.08
CA ILE A 196 19.61 4.47 -22.00
C ILE A 196 18.90 4.74 -23.32
N SER A 197 17.66 5.22 -23.22
CA SER A 197 16.93 5.84 -24.33
C SER A 197 16.31 7.17 -23.90
N ILE A 198 15.75 7.90 -24.87
CA ILE A 198 14.90 9.06 -24.59
C ILE A 198 13.52 8.80 -25.18
N GLU A 199 12.53 8.67 -24.30
CA GLU A 199 11.14 8.43 -24.65
C GLU A 199 10.30 9.67 -24.34
N ASN A 200 9.66 10.21 -25.35
CA ASN A 200 8.86 11.43 -25.19
C ASN A 200 9.61 12.59 -24.52
N GLY A 201 10.93 12.74 -24.82
CA GLY A 201 11.79 13.75 -24.23
C GLY A 201 12.21 13.46 -22.78
N ARG A 202 12.00 12.24 -22.29
CA ARG A 202 12.43 11.78 -20.96
C ARG A 202 13.52 10.71 -21.11
N PRO A 203 14.67 10.87 -20.49
CA PRO A 203 15.66 9.80 -20.41
C PRO A 203 15.14 8.64 -19.56
N ARG A 204 15.36 7.42 -20.06
CA ARG A 204 14.94 6.17 -19.42
C ARG A 204 16.08 5.16 -19.40
N VAL A 205 16.13 4.38 -18.35
CA VAL A 205 16.96 3.18 -18.25
C VAL A 205 16.10 1.98 -18.61
N HIS A 206 16.59 1.15 -19.53
CA HIS A 206 15.92 -0.07 -19.95
C HIS A 206 16.71 -1.30 -19.53
N TYR A 207 15.99 -2.30 -19.09
CA TYR A 207 16.48 -3.65 -18.91
C TYR A 207 15.36 -4.62 -19.27
N TYR A 208 15.41 -5.18 -20.47
CA TYR A 208 14.32 -5.96 -21.08
C TYR A 208 12.99 -5.21 -21.02
N ASP A 209 11.99 -5.73 -20.32
CA ASP A 209 10.65 -5.14 -20.13
C ASP A 209 10.58 -4.12 -18.98
N HIS A 210 11.65 -3.98 -18.20
CA HIS A 210 11.72 -2.98 -17.14
C HIS A 210 12.18 -1.62 -17.67
N THR A 211 11.44 -0.58 -17.30
CA THR A 211 11.76 0.81 -17.65
C THR A 211 11.80 1.66 -16.38
N MET A 212 12.94 2.27 -16.09
CA MET A 212 13.15 3.13 -14.93
C MET A 212 13.42 4.58 -15.39
N PRO A 213 13.00 5.59 -14.63
CA PRO A 213 13.33 6.98 -14.92
C PRO A 213 14.80 7.28 -14.62
N VAL A 214 15.37 8.24 -15.34
CA VAL A 214 16.64 8.87 -14.98
C VAL A 214 16.34 10.09 -14.14
N ALA A 215 16.94 10.17 -12.95
CA ALA A 215 16.76 11.31 -12.05
C ALA A 215 17.19 12.62 -12.70
N PRO A 216 16.37 13.70 -12.69
CA PRO A 216 16.60 14.89 -13.47
C PRO A 216 17.98 15.53 -13.27
N ARG A 217 18.48 15.59 -12.03
CA ARG A 217 19.81 16.13 -11.73
C ARG A 217 20.98 15.37 -12.33
N THR A 218 20.76 14.14 -12.79
CA THR A 218 21.81 13.28 -13.36
C THR A 218 21.84 13.33 -14.89
N VAL A 219 20.88 13.99 -15.53
CA VAL A 219 20.77 14.08 -17.00
C VAL A 219 22.03 14.70 -17.63
N HIS A 220 22.68 15.64 -16.92
CA HIS A 220 23.93 16.25 -17.39
C HIS A 220 25.05 15.22 -17.65
N LEU A 221 25.03 14.07 -16.95
CA LEU A 221 26.00 12.98 -17.14
C LEU A 221 25.87 12.28 -18.50
N MET A 222 24.74 12.45 -19.19
CA MET A 222 24.54 11.89 -20.54
C MET A 222 25.31 12.66 -21.62
N PHE A 223 25.61 13.93 -21.40
CA PHE A 223 26.18 14.83 -22.39
C PHE A 223 27.65 15.14 -22.09
N ASP A 224 28.45 15.25 -23.13
CA ASP A 224 29.81 15.78 -23.01
C ASP A 224 29.72 17.31 -22.81
N GLN A 225 30.21 17.78 -21.67
CA GLN A 225 30.19 19.21 -21.29
C GLN A 225 31.53 19.90 -21.56
N SER A 226 32.47 19.23 -22.23
CA SER A 226 33.75 19.86 -22.58
C SER A 226 33.55 21.07 -23.54
N ASP A 227 34.00 22.25 -23.09
CA ASP A 227 34.06 23.44 -23.94
C ASP A 227 35.12 23.23 -25.02
N GLY A 228 34.69 22.89 -26.23
CA GLY A 228 35.60 22.69 -27.38
C GLY A 228 35.47 21.37 -28.08
N GLY A 229 34.50 20.54 -27.74
CA GLY A 229 34.14 19.37 -28.54
C GLY A 229 33.64 19.75 -29.93
N PRO A 230 33.60 18.78 -30.89
CA PRO A 230 33.17 19.07 -32.26
C PRO A 230 31.72 19.57 -32.38
N ASN A 231 30.88 19.30 -31.38
CA ASN A 231 29.47 19.71 -31.32
C ASN A 231 29.14 20.21 -29.91
N PRO A 232 29.39 21.49 -29.56
CA PRO A 232 29.10 22.02 -28.25
C PRO A 232 27.59 22.09 -28.00
N LEU A 233 27.16 21.80 -26.75
CA LEU A 233 25.76 21.95 -26.35
C LEU A 233 25.29 23.42 -26.51
N PRO A 234 24.06 23.65 -27.00
CA PRO A 234 23.46 24.98 -27.01
C PRO A 234 23.53 25.67 -25.66
N GLN A 235 23.77 26.98 -25.63
CA GLN A 235 23.87 27.72 -24.36
C GLN A 235 22.59 27.62 -23.54
N SER A 236 21.42 27.72 -24.19
CA SER A 236 20.12 27.58 -23.54
C SER A 236 19.95 26.24 -22.83
N PHE A 237 20.44 25.14 -23.44
CA PHE A 237 20.39 23.80 -22.87
C PHE A 237 21.37 23.65 -21.69
N ARG A 238 22.57 24.22 -21.78
CA ARG A 238 23.53 24.25 -20.67
C ARG A 238 22.98 25.02 -19.45
N GLU A 239 22.32 26.16 -19.69
CA GLU A 239 21.67 26.94 -18.63
C GLU A 239 20.52 26.16 -17.98
N LEU A 240 19.73 25.43 -18.76
CA LEU A 240 18.68 24.55 -18.27
C LEU A 240 19.23 23.40 -17.40
N LEU A 241 20.28 22.72 -17.87
CA LEU A 241 20.94 21.68 -17.08
C LEU A 241 21.49 22.22 -15.76
N LYS A 242 22.06 23.41 -15.76
CA LYS A 242 22.53 24.08 -14.55
C LYS A 242 21.40 24.36 -13.56
N GLN A 243 20.26 24.88 -14.02
CA GLN A 243 19.07 25.09 -13.16
C GLN A 243 18.55 23.76 -12.56
N ILE A 244 18.60 22.67 -13.35
CA ILE A 244 18.19 21.32 -12.87
C ILE A 244 19.20 20.79 -11.84
N ASP A 245 20.50 21.05 -12.00
CA ASP A 245 21.51 20.64 -11.02
C ASP A 245 21.43 21.43 -9.70
N GLU A 246 20.94 22.66 -9.73
CA GLU A 246 20.69 23.50 -8.54
C GLU A 246 19.44 23.07 -7.73
N LEU A 247 18.63 22.12 -8.24
CA LEU A 247 17.49 21.57 -7.48
C LEU A 247 17.95 20.97 -6.14
N PRO A 248 17.13 21.02 -5.08
CA PRO A 248 17.39 20.26 -3.87
C PRO A 248 17.67 18.78 -4.20
N PRO A 249 18.64 18.13 -3.56
CA PRO A 249 19.00 16.75 -3.87
C PRO A 249 17.84 15.76 -3.59
N HIS A 250 17.86 14.62 -4.27
CA HIS A 250 16.82 13.58 -4.13
C HIS A 250 16.81 12.88 -2.75
N GLU A 251 17.88 13.06 -1.96
CA GLU A 251 17.99 12.57 -0.59
C GLU A 251 17.34 13.48 0.45
N THR A 252 16.83 14.66 0.05
CA THR A 252 16.30 15.63 1.00
C THR A 252 15.03 15.12 1.70
N ILE A 253 15.01 15.27 3.03
CA ILE A 253 13.89 14.90 3.91
C ILE A 253 13.13 16.14 4.44
N ASN A 254 13.71 17.34 4.26
CA ASN A 254 13.07 18.58 4.69
C ASN A 254 11.87 18.90 3.79
N GLU A 255 10.68 19.05 4.39
CA GLU A 255 9.42 19.21 3.65
C GLU A 255 9.39 20.48 2.80
N GLU A 256 9.96 21.59 3.28
CA GLU A 256 10.02 22.84 2.52
C GLU A 256 10.90 22.69 1.27
N LEU A 257 12.05 21.99 1.40
CA LEU A 257 12.93 21.71 0.28
C LEU A 257 12.31 20.68 -0.71
N ARG A 258 11.55 19.71 -0.21
CA ARG A 258 10.80 18.76 -1.06
C ARG A 258 9.75 19.50 -1.87
N GLU A 259 8.99 20.40 -1.24
CA GLU A 259 7.98 21.22 -1.91
C GLU A 259 8.63 22.16 -2.93
N GLN A 260 9.72 22.85 -2.55
CA GLN A 260 10.50 23.68 -3.47
C GLN A 260 10.96 22.87 -4.69
N ARG A 261 11.55 21.69 -4.48
CA ARG A 261 11.96 20.77 -5.56
C ARG A 261 10.80 20.43 -6.47
N ARG A 262 9.63 20.05 -5.91
CA ARG A 262 8.44 19.70 -6.67
C ARG A 262 7.97 20.83 -7.57
N GLN A 263 7.89 22.05 -7.03
CA GLN A 263 7.48 23.24 -7.79
C GLN A 263 8.48 23.57 -8.91
N GLN A 264 9.77 23.53 -8.62
CA GLN A 264 10.81 23.78 -9.61
C GLN A 264 10.81 22.69 -10.71
N LEU A 265 10.68 21.41 -10.35
CA LEU A 265 10.57 20.31 -11.31
C LEU A 265 9.33 20.47 -12.21
N ALA A 266 8.18 20.84 -11.66
CA ALA A 266 6.98 21.08 -12.47
C ALA A 266 7.19 22.13 -13.57
N HIS A 267 8.12 23.06 -13.38
CA HIS A 267 8.50 24.08 -14.36
C HIS A 267 9.62 23.62 -15.29
N LEU A 268 10.66 22.96 -14.78
CA LEU A 268 11.87 22.62 -15.52
C LEU A 268 11.73 21.34 -16.37
N LEU A 269 10.96 20.33 -15.91
CA LEU A 269 10.80 19.08 -16.65
C LEU A 269 10.14 19.25 -18.02
N PRO A 270 9.08 20.05 -18.20
CA PRO A 270 8.54 20.33 -19.54
C PRO A 270 9.57 20.96 -20.46
N GLN A 271 10.37 21.92 -19.95
CA GLN A 271 11.42 22.56 -20.73
C GLN A 271 12.51 21.57 -21.16
N LEU A 272 12.92 20.67 -20.26
CA LEU A 272 13.86 19.60 -20.56
C LEU A 272 13.31 18.65 -21.66
N GLN A 273 12.03 18.27 -21.54
CA GLN A 273 11.37 17.42 -22.53
C GLN A 273 11.31 18.07 -23.91
N ASP A 274 10.94 19.34 -23.96
CA ASP A 274 10.85 20.09 -25.21
C ASP A 274 12.24 20.30 -25.83
N ALA A 275 13.24 20.62 -25.01
CA ALA A 275 14.62 20.76 -25.46
C ALA A 275 15.14 19.43 -26.08
N LEU A 276 14.96 18.31 -25.38
CA LEU A 276 15.42 16.98 -25.84
C LEU A 276 14.68 16.47 -27.10
N ARG A 277 13.51 17.04 -27.43
CA ARG A 277 12.76 16.75 -28.66
C ARG A 277 13.09 17.71 -29.81
N SER A 278 13.79 18.80 -29.51
CA SER A 278 14.02 19.84 -30.52
C SER A 278 14.90 19.32 -31.66
N PRO A 279 14.68 19.77 -32.90
CA PRO A 279 15.53 19.40 -34.04
C PRO A 279 17.00 19.79 -33.86
N GLU A 280 17.28 20.85 -33.11
CA GLU A 280 18.64 21.29 -32.78
C GLU A 280 19.36 20.29 -31.90
N MET A 281 18.66 19.67 -30.93
CA MET A 281 19.23 18.69 -30.01
C MET A 281 19.27 17.27 -30.57
N GLU A 282 18.49 16.95 -31.60
CA GLU A 282 18.40 15.58 -32.13
C GLU A 282 19.77 14.92 -32.43
N PRO A 283 20.73 15.55 -33.16
CA PRO A 283 22.03 14.95 -33.40
C PRO A 283 22.85 14.76 -32.13
N LEU A 284 22.78 15.72 -31.20
CA LEU A 284 23.48 15.67 -29.91
C LEU A 284 22.92 14.58 -28.99
N VAL A 285 21.60 14.42 -28.94
CA VAL A 285 20.92 13.36 -28.24
C VAL A 285 21.31 11.99 -28.78
N ARG A 286 21.30 11.82 -30.09
CA ARG A 286 21.71 10.57 -30.74
C ARG A 286 23.14 10.21 -30.37
N GLN A 287 24.07 11.16 -30.51
CA GLN A 287 25.47 10.97 -30.14
C GLN A 287 25.64 10.64 -28.66
N ALA A 288 24.91 11.32 -27.78
CA ALA A 288 24.93 11.05 -26.34
C ALA A 288 24.45 9.63 -25.99
N ILE A 289 23.35 9.18 -26.60
CA ILE A 289 22.82 7.82 -26.43
C ILE A 289 23.81 6.75 -26.94
N GLU A 290 24.37 6.95 -28.16
CA GLU A 290 25.36 6.03 -28.74
C GLU A 290 26.60 5.93 -27.84
N THR A 291 27.10 7.07 -27.32
CA THR A 291 28.31 7.10 -26.49
C THR A 291 28.08 6.48 -25.13
N ILE A 292 26.93 6.80 -24.45
CA ILE A 292 26.71 6.34 -23.10
C ILE A 292 26.39 4.84 -23.01
N ASN A 293 25.77 4.27 -24.04
CA ASN A 293 25.44 2.86 -24.13
C ASN A 293 26.62 1.95 -24.42
N GLY A 294 27.83 2.49 -24.55
CA GLY A 294 29.06 1.75 -24.67
C GLY A 294 29.15 0.85 -25.92
N VAL A 295 30.25 0.14 -26.02
CA VAL A 295 30.55 -0.80 -27.10
C VAL A 295 30.88 -2.16 -26.51
N GLU A 296 30.17 -3.20 -26.92
CA GLU A 296 30.44 -4.57 -26.49
C GLU A 296 31.88 -4.97 -26.79
N GLY A 297 32.54 -5.57 -25.79
CA GLY A 297 33.96 -5.93 -25.87
C GLY A 297 34.93 -4.82 -25.43
N ASP A 298 34.45 -3.61 -25.13
CA ASP A 298 35.24 -2.53 -24.53
C ASP A 298 34.62 -2.12 -23.16
N PRO A 299 35.07 -2.72 -22.05
CA PRO A 299 34.50 -2.44 -20.70
C PRO A 299 34.56 -0.96 -20.33
N HIS A 300 35.62 -0.23 -20.71
CA HIS A 300 35.78 1.19 -20.37
C HIS A 300 34.76 2.10 -21.06
N SER A 301 34.18 1.66 -22.18
CA SER A 301 33.13 2.42 -22.85
C SER A 301 31.85 2.55 -22.02
N PHE A 302 31.66 1.70 -20.99
CA PHE A 302 30.51 1.71 -20.10
C PHE A 302 30.72 2.53 -18.81
N ASP A 303 31.92 3.07 -18.56
CA ASP A 303 32.24 3.82 -17.34
C ASP A 303 31.26 4.98 -17.10
N ARG A 304 30.84 5.65 -18.17
CA ARG A 304 29.91 6.77 -18.12
C ARG A 304 28.48 6.31 -17.78
N LEU A 305 28.02 5.20 -18.36
CA LEU A 305 26.73 4.60 -18.01
C LEU A 305 26.73 4.14 -16.56
N HIS A 306 27.83 3.50 -16.13
CA HIS A 306 27.99 3.10 -14.74
C HIS A 306 27.89 4.30 -13.76
N LEU A 307 28.57 5.41 -14.07
CA LEU A 307 28.49 6.63 -13.27
C LEU A 307 27.07 7.19 -13.21
N LEU A 308 26.35 7.23 -14.35
CA LEU A 308 24.95 7.63 -14.40
C LEU A 308 24.06 6.75 -13.53
N LEU A 309 24.20 5.42 -13.64
CA LEU A 309 23.40 4.45 -12.89
C LEU A 309 23.71 4.51 -11.40
N ASP A 310 24.98 4.74 -11.03
CA ASP A 310 25.34 4.88 -9.62
C ASP A 310 24.82 6.19 -8.99
N ALA A 311 24.54 7.20 -9.79
CA ALA A 311 23.93 8.46 -9.33
C ALA A 311 22.39 8.39 -9.16
N GLN A 312 21.73 7.27 -9.52
CA GLN A 312 20.27 7.15 -9.40
C GLN A 312 19.81 6.94 -7.96
N PRO A 313 18.55 7.32 -7.62
CA PRO A 313 17.91 6.99 -6.33
C PRO A 313 17.60 5.49 -6.17
N TYR A 314 17.98 4.66 -7.11
CA TYR A 314 17.84 3.21 -7.08
C TYR A 314 19.15 2.54 -7.47
N ARG A 315 19.28 1.27 -7.15
CA ARG A 315 20.43 0.43 -7.51
C ARG A 315 19.94 -0.84 -8.19
N LEU A 316 20.34 -1.04 -9.43
CA LEU A 316 20.10 -2.29 -10.15
C LEU A 316 20.98 -3.40 -9.58
N ALA A 317 20.41 -4.56 -9.31
CA ALA A 317 21.11 -5.70 -8.74
C ALA A 317 20.59 -7.02 -9.30
N SER A 318 21.40 -8.07 -9.21
CA SER A 318 20.97 -9.42 -9.54
C SER A 318 19.80 -9.84 -8.66
N TRP A 319 18.82 -10.55 -9.22
CA TRP A 319 17.66 -11.07 -8.49
C TRP A 319 18.04 -11.89 -7.24
N ARG A 320 19.23 -12.52 -7.27
CA ARG A 320 19.73 -13.31 -6.12
C ARG A 320 20.02 -12.49 -4.89
N THR A 321 20.21 -11.17 -5.03
CA THR A 321 20.47 -10.28 -3.87
C THR A 321 19.20 -9.94 -3.10
N SER A 322 18.02 -10.19 -3.67
CA SER A 322 16.72 -9.83 -3.05
C SER A 322 16.50 -10.48 -1.70
N ALA A 323 16.92 -11.74 -1.56
CA ALA A 323 16.74 -12.48 -0.31
C ALA A 323 17.50 -11.87 0.88
N GLU A 324 18.60 -11.14 0.63
CA GLU A 324 19.49 -10.65 1.70
C GLU A 324 19.55 -9.12 1.81
N GLU A 325 19.33 -8.39 0.70
CA GLU A 325 19.65 -6.96 0.63
C GLU A 325 18.46 -6.05 0.30
N ILE A 326 17.27 -6.61 0.06
CA ILE A 326 16.10 -5.78 -0.26
C ILE A 326 15.79 -4.84 0.92
N ASN A 327 15.50 -3.59 0.61
CA ASN A 327 15.32 -2.55 1.62
C ASN A 327 13.91 -1.91 1.59
N TYR A 328 12.92 -2.70 1.17
CA TYR A 328 11.51 -2.34 1.29
C TYR A 328 10.69 -3.57 1.70
N ARG A 329 9.58 -3.37 2.41
CA ARG A 329 8.68 -4.46 2.78
C ARG A 329 7.96 -5.00 1.55
N ARG A 330 7.93 -6.32 1.43
CA ARG A 330 7.26 -7.04 0.34
C ARG A 330 6.01 -7.76 0.83
N PHE A 331 5.13 -8.11 -0.09
CA PHE A 331 4.15 -9.16 0.15
C PHE A 331 4.87 -10.51 0.04
N PHE A 332 5.09 -11.17 1.16
CA PHE A 332 5.97 -12.34 1.30
C PHE A 332 7.37 -12.05 0.71
N ASP A 333 7.80 -12.82 -0.29
CA ASP A 333 9.06 -12.68 -1.02
C ASP A 333 8.89 -12.18 -2.46
N VAL A 334 7.70 -11.65 -2.80
CA VAL A 334 7.39 -11.14 -4.15
C VAL A 334 7.94 -9.73 -4.30
N ASN A 335 9.03 -9.58 -5.05
CA ASN A 335 9.74 -8.31 -5.23
C ASN A 335 8.88 -7.20 -5.86
N ASP A 336 7.90 -7.58 -6.67
CA ASP A 336 7.03 -6.68 -7.41
C ASP A 336 5.77 -6.24 -6.65
N LEU A 337 5.59 -6.72 -5.40
CA LEU A 337 4.47 -6.36 -4.52
C LEU A 337 5.01 -5.67 -3.27
N VAL A 338 5.00 -4.34 -3.29
CA VAL A 338 5.62 -3.50 -2.25
C VAL A 338 4.60 -3.05 -1.22
N GLY A 339 4.97 -3.18 0.05
CA GLY A 339 4.13 -2.83 1.18
C GLY A 339 3.82 -1.34 1.27
N LEU A 340 2.54 -1.04 1.52
CA LEU A 340 2.03 0.30 1.75
C LEU A 340 1.96 0.61 3.24
N ARG A 341 2.23 1.86 3.61
CA ARG A 341 2.17 2.36 5.00
C ARG A 341 0.76 2.83 5.34
N MET A 342 -0.18 1.88 5.51
CA MET A 342 -1.59 2.18 5.79
C MET A 342 -1.82 2.90 7.13
N GLU A 343 -0.84 2.86 8.04
CA GLU A 343 -0.85 3.68 9.27
C GLU A 343 -0.74 5.18 8.97
N ASN A 344 -0.16 5.57 7.82
CA ASN A 344 -0.10 6.96 7.36
C ASN A 344 -1.49 7.41 6.86
N PRO A 345 -2.09 8.47 7.46
CA PRO A 345 -3.42 8.95 7.05
C PRO A 345 -3.51 9.39 5.59
N GLN A 346 -2.43 9.93 5.02
CA GLN A 346 -2.40 10.36 3.62
C GLN A 346 -2.46 9.17 2.67
N VAL A 347 -1.73 8.09 3.00
CA VAL A 347 -1.76 6.84 2.22
C VAL A 347 -3.15 6.21 2.27
N PHE A 348 -3.74 6.12 3.47
CA PHE A 348 -5.12 5.63 3.63
C PHE A 348 -6.10 6.45 2.80
N ALA A 349 -6.04 7.77 2.86
CA ALA A 349 -6.93 8.66 2.10
C ALA A 349 -6.77 8.47 0.58
N ALA A 350 -5.53 8.41 0.09
CA ALA A 350 -5.23 8.25 -1.33
C ALA A 350 -5.70 6.89 -1.89
N THR A 351 -5.56 5.83 -1.10
CA THR A 351 -5.94 4.47 -1.52
C THR A 351 -7.44 4.18 -1.39
N HIS A 352 -8.19 4.97 -0.59
CA HIS A 352 -9.60 4.72 -0.28
C HIS A 352 -10.57 5.75 -0.88
N CYS A 353 -10.10 6.71 -1.67
CA CYS A 353 -10.95 7.75 -2.25
C CYS A 353 -12.09 7.15 -3.11
N LEU A 354 -11.77 6.20 -3.99
CA LEU A 354 -12.73 5.54 -4.87
C LEU A 354 -13.67 4.60 -4.09
N ILE A 355 -13.15 3.90 -3.07
CA ILE A 355 -13.97 3.07 -2.18
C ILE A 355 -15.02 3.93 -1.47
N ARG A 356 -14.63 5.09 -0.96
CA ARG A 356 -15.55 6.04 -0.33
C ARG A 356 -16.66 6.48 -1.28
N GLU A 357 -16.34 6.79 -2.53
CA GLU A 357 -17.33 7.15 -3.56
C GLU A 357 -18.31 6.00 -3.82
N MET A 358 -17.82 4.77 -3.96
CA MET A 358 -18.65 3.59 -4.16
C MET A 358 -19.58 3.31 -2.97
N LEU A 359 -19.10 3.51 -1.73
CA LEU A 359 -19.90 3.36 -0.52
C LEU A 359 -20.96 4.47 -0.40
N ALA A 360 -20.61 5.72 -0.72
CA ALA A 360 -21.54 6.85 -0.71
C ALA A 360 -22.71 6.67 -1.70
N ASN A 361 -22.43 6.08 -2.87
CA ASN A 361 -23.39 5.79 -3.90
C ASN A 361 -24.09 4.42 -3.75
N HIS A 362 -23.88 3.74 -2.59
CA HIS A 362 -24.45 2.41 -2.30
C HIS A 362 -24.17 1.34 -3.38
N ARG A 363 -23.06 1.48 -4.12
CA ARG A 363 -22.65 0.51 -5.15
C ARG A 363 -21.89 -0.67 -4.56
N VAL A 364 -21.20 -0.44 -3.44
CA VAL A 364 -20.53 -1.45 -2.62
C VAL A 364 -21.25 -1.50 -1.29
N THR A 365 -21.57 -2.70 -0.81
CA THR A 365 -22.34 -2.94 0.42
C THR A 365 -21.51 -3.58 1.52
N GLY A 366 -20.32 -4.07 1.20
CA GLY A 366 -19.40 -4.66 2.15
C GLY A 366 -17.99 -4.80 1.56
N LEU A 367 -17.01 -5.00 2.41
CA LEU A 367 -15.61 -5.14 2.03
C LEU A 367 -15.00 -6.44 2.56
N ARG A 368 -14.18 -7.08 1.75
CA ARG A 368 -13.24 -8.11 2.18
C ARG A 368 -11.83 -7.52 2.12
N ILE A 369 -11.12 -7.62 3.21
CA ILE A 369 -9.79 -7.04 3.36
C ILE A 369 -8.74 -8.12 3.13
N ASP A 370 -7.97 -7.94 2.06
CA ASP A 370 -6.84 -8.80 1.72
C ASP A 370 -5.68 -8.59 2.70
N HIS A 371 -5.08 -9.68 3.12
CA HIS A 371 -3.85 -9.73 3.92
C HIS A 371 -3.78 -8.70 5.06
N CYS A 372 -4.80 -8.64 5.90
CA CYS A 372 -4.84 -7.69 7.02
C CYS A 372 -3.66 -7.89 7.99
N ASP A 373 -3.11 -9.10 8.09
CA ASP A 373 -1.96 -9.45 8.93
C ASP A 373 -0.66 -8.73 8.53
N GLY A 374 -0.53 -8.34 7.27
CA GLY A 374 0.65 -7.64 6.76
C GLY A 374 0.71 -6.15 7.12
N MET A 375 -0.36 -5.56 7.63
CA MET A 375 -0.41 -4.14 8.00
C MET A 375 0.27 -3.86 9.34
N PHE A 376 0.80 -2.66 9.53
CA PHE A 376 1.43 -2.23 10.78
C PHE A 376 0.45 -2.31 11.96
N ASN A 377 -0.76 -1.74 11.83
CA ASN A 377 -1.81 -1.75 12.85
C ASN A 377 -3.17 -2.09 12.22
N PRO A 378 -3.53 -3.39 12.12
CA PRO A 378 -4.79 -3.82 11.53
C PRO A 378 -6.03 -3.23 12.23
N ARG A 379 -6.02 -3.15 13.57
CA ARG A 379 -7.12 -2.57 14.34
C ARG A 379 -7.38 -1.11 13.95
N GLN A 380 -6.33 -0.28 13.89
CA GLN A 380 -6.44 1.11 13.48
C GLN A 380 -7.01 1.23 12.06
N TYR A 381 -6.53 0.39 11.14
CA TYR A 381 -7.01 0.35 9.77
C TYR A 381 -8.50 0.01 9.70
N LEU A 382 -8.94 -1.04 10.39
CA LEU A 382 -10.34 -1.47 10.40
C LEU A 382 -11.27 -0.41 11.01
N ILE A 383 -10.85 0.27 12.08
CA ILE A 383 -11.59 1.40 12.63
C ILE A 383 -11.68 2.55 11.61
N ARG A 384 -10.58 2.88 10.91
CA ARG A 384 -10.61 3.91 9.85
C ARG A 384 -11.57 3.57 8.72
N LEU A 385 -11.73 2.28 8.36
CA LEU A 385 -12.73 1.86 7.38
C LEU A 385 -14.16 2.14 7.86
N GLN A 386 -14.47 1.87 9.11
CA GLN A 386 -15.79 2.19 9.68
C GLN A 386 -16.03 3.71 9.71
N LEU A 387 -15.01 4.50 10.05
CA LEU A 387 -15.05 5.96 9.98
C LEU A 387 -15.23 6.48 8.55
N LEU A 388 -14.56 5.87 7.57
CA LEU A 388 -14.73 6.16 6.14
C LEU A 388 -16.18 5.92 5.70
N TYR A 389 -16.78 4.82 6.15
CA TYR A 389 -18.18 4.53 5.88
C TYR A 389 -19.12 5.58 6.48
N LEU A 390 -18.93 5.94 7.76
CA LEU A 390 -19.68 7.01 8.40
C LEU A 390 -19.55 8.32 7.61
N ALA A 391 -18.33 8.65 7.17
CA ALA A 391 -18.06 9.82 6.34
C ALA A 391 -18.79 9.75 4.99
N SER A 392 -18.86 8.58 4.38
CA SER A 392 -19.55 8.39 3.11
C SER A 392 -21.06 8.53 3.23
N GLN A 393 -21.64 8.17 4.38
CA GLN A 393 -23.10 8.23 4.60
C GLN A 393 -23.59 9.58 5.14
N CYS A 394 -22.74 10.32 5.87
CA CYS A 394 -23.11 11.56 6.54
C CYS A 394 -22.45 12.81 5.95
N GLY A 395 -21.38 12.66 5.18
CA GLY A 395 -20.71 13.77 4.50
C GLY A 395 -21.32 14.05 3.15
N GLY A 396 -21.62 15.32 2.83
CA GLY A 396 -22.01 15.72 1.47
C GLY A 396 -20.93 15.41 0.43
N GLU A 397 -21.21 15.69 -0.84
CA GLU A 397 -20.29 15.48 -1.97
C GLU A 397 -18.86 15.90 -1.63
N SER A 398 -17.95 14.94 -1.60
CA SER A 398 -16.53 15.22 -1.37
C SER A 398 -15.82 15.26 -2.70
N PRO A 399 -15.06 16.33 -2.99
CA PRO A 399 -14.17 16.31 -4.13
C PRO A 399 -13.12 15.21 -3.98
N ARG A 400 -12.72 14.59 -5.09
CA ARG A 400 -11.63 13.59 -5.19
C ARG A 400 -10.24 14.14 -4.74
N GLN A 401 -10.19 15.32 -4.08
CA GLN A 401 -8.95 16.00 -3.70
C GLN A 401 -8.56 15.72 -2.24
N GLU A 402 -7.29 15.45 -2.04
CA GLU A 402 -6.60 15.07 -0.79
C GLU A 402 -6.85 16.00 0.43
N THR A 403 -7.20 17.25 0.22
CA THR A 403 -7.41 18.26 1.29
C THR A 403 -8.72 18.10 2.06
N ALA A 404 -9.70 17.38 1.52
CA ALA A 404 -11.00 17.16 2.18
C ALA A 404 -10.99 16.04 3.23
N ALA A 405 -10.06 15.09 3.13
CA ALA A 405 -9.98 13.94 4.05
C ALA A 405 -9.73 14.37 5.51
N ASN A 406 -8.84 15.33 5.74
CA ASN A 406 -8.50 15.83 7.09
C ASN A 406 -9.64 16.63 7.75
N GLY A 407 -10.48 17.32 6.99
CA GLY A 407 -11.61 18.09 7.52
C GLY A 407 -12.80 17.24 7.94
N ILE A 408 -13.08 16.17 7.18
CA ILE A 408 -14.20 15.24 7.46
C ILE A 408 -13.85 14.30 8.61
N GLU A 409 -12.61 13.86 8.71
CA GLU A 409 -12.15 13.02 9.81
C GLU A 409 -12.43 13.68 11.19
N ARG A 410 -12.17 14.97 11.34
CA ARG A 410 -12.42 15.69 12.60
C ARG A 410 -13.90 15.80 12.94
N SER A 411 -14.76 16.06 11.99
CA SER A 411 -16.21 16.21 12.22
C SER A 411 -16.89 14.89 12.57
N ILE A 412 -16.29 13.76 12.18
CA ILE A 412 -16.77 12.40 12.47
C ILE A 412 -16.10 11.83 13.71
N LEU A 413 -14.83 12.18 13.97
CA LEU A 413 -14.10 11.72 15.13
C LEU A 413 -14.72 12.19 16.46
N ASP A 414 -15.23 13.43 16.51
CA ASP A 414 -15.83 13.97 17.75
C ASP A 414 -17.09 13.19 18.20
N PRO A 415 -18.06 12.87 17.31
CA PRO A 415 -19.21 12.04 17.68
C PRO A 415 -18.87 10.61 18.10
N VAL A 416 -17.79 10.02 17.55
CA VAL A 416 -17.37 8.64 17.87
C VAL A 416 -16.28 8.57 18.93
N ARG A 417 -15.89 9.71 19.51
CA ARG A 417 -14.87 9.77 20.55
C ARG A 417 -15.35 9.00 21.79
N GLY A 418 -14.62 7.92 22.12
CA GLY A 418 -14.99 7.01 23.20
C GLY A 418 -16.01 5.93 22.82
N TYR A 419 -16.34 5.80 21.53
CA TYR A 419 -17.14 4.68 21.07
C TYR A 419 -16.37 3.36 21.27
N ASP A 420 -17.01 2.41 21.92
CA ASP A 420 -16.40 1.11 22.21
C ASP A 420 -16.56 0.16 21.02
N TRP A 421 -15.57 0.14 20.15
CA TRP A 421 -15.53 -0.74 18.98
C TRP A 421 -15.47 -2.23 19.35
N SER A 422 -15.07 -2.60 20.58
CA SER A 422 -15.04 -4.01 21.02
C SER A 422 -16.43 -4.62 21.16
N ARG A 423 -17.47 -3.77 21.29
CA ARG A 423 -18.86 -4.17 21.39
C ARG A 423 -19.64 -4.04 20.09
N SER A 424 -18.98 -3.64 19.01
CA SER A 424 -19.63 -3.38 17.73
C SER A 424 -18.83 -3.99 16.60
N GLN A 425 -19.50 -4.72 15.73
CA GLN A 425 -18.92 -5.21 14.48
C GLN A 425 -18.92 -4.12 13.40
N GLY A 426 -19.31 -2.88 13.73
CA GLY A 426 -19.39 -1.73 12.85
C GLY A 426 -20.60 -1.72 11.91
N PRO A 427 -20.98 -0.52 11.42
CA PRO A 427 -22.09 -0.35 10.48
C PRO A 427 -21.75 -0.81 9.04
N LEU A 428 -20.49 -0.86 8.65
CA LEU A 428 -20.06 -1.44 7.37
C LEU A 428 -19.78 -2.94 7.54
N TYR A 429 -20.42 -3.77 6.73
CA TYR A 429 -20.08 -5.19 6.65
C TYR A 429 -18.63 -5.37 6.17
N THR A 430 -17.78 -5.90 7.04
CA THR A 430 -16.37 -6.11 6.75
C THR A 430 -15.97 -7.52 7.17
N VAL A 431 -15.29 -8.25 6.31
CA VAL A 431 -14.63 -9.54 6.60
C VAL A 431 -13.15 -9.42 6.26
N VAL A 432 -12.32 -10.17 6.97
CA VAL A 432 -10.87 -10.14 6.79
C VAL A 432 -10.34 -11.47 6.25
N GLU A 433 -9.30 -11.38 5.41
CA GLU A 433 -8.49 -12.54 5.12
C GLU A 433 -7.58 -12.82 6.29
N LYS A 434 -7.93 -13.84 7.03
CA LYS A 434 -7.11 -14.38 8.09
C LYS A 434 -7.36 -15.86 8.23
N ILE A 435 -6.29 -16.64 8.24
CA ILE A 435 -6.32 -18.07 8.55
C ILE A 435 -5.98 -18.18 10.04
N LEU A 436 -6.98 -18.59 10.82
CA LEU A 436 -6.84 -18.77 12.26
C LEU A 436 -6.20 -20.11 12.58
N GLU A 437 -5.21 -20.10 13.47
CA GLU A 437 -4.66 -21.32 14.04
C GLU A 437 -5.67 -22.00 14.99
N PRO A 438 -5.56 -23.31 15.26
CA PRO A 438 -6.40 -23.97 16.25
C PRO A 438 -6.33 -23.22 17.61
N ARG A 439 -7.47 -22.73 18.11
CA ARG A 439 -7.62 -21.91 19.33
C ARG A 439 -7.21 -20.43 19.20
N GLU A 440 -6.88 -19.96 18.02
CA GLU A 440 -6.78 -18.53 17.74
C GLU A 440 -8.16 -17.97 17.42
N TYR A 441 -8.43 -16.74 17.86
CA TYR A 441 -9.67 -16.00 17.59
C TYR A 441 -9.30 -14.64 17.01
N LEU A 442 -10.23 -14.06 16.23
CA LEU A 442 -10.08 -12.66 15.84
C LEU A 442 -10.10 -11.78 17.08
N PRO A 443 -9.21 -10.77 17.18
CA PRO A 443 -9.26 -9.82 18.29
C PRO A 443 -10.65 -9.20 18.43
N PRO A 444 -11.25 -9.22 19.64
CA PRO A 444 -12.63 -8.75 19.83
C PRO A 444 -12.81 -7.26 19.55
N GLU A 445 -11.74 -6.47 19.61
CA GLU A 445 -11.72 -5.05 19.31
C GLU A 445 -11.65 -4.72 17.81
N TRP A 446 -11.59 -5.73 16.94
CA TRP A 446 -11.68 -5.52 15.50
C TRP A 446 -13.16 -5.38 15.09
N PRO A 447 -13.56 -4.23 14.51
CA PRO A 447 -14.93 -4.02 14.05
C PRO A 447 -15.21 -4.75 12.72
N VAL A 448 -15.20 -6.09 12.77
CA VAL A 448 -15.40 -6.99 11.61
C VAL A 448 -16.42 -8.08 11.93
N ARG A 449 -17.01 -8.67 10.91
CA ARG A 449 -18.01 -9.74 11.04
C ARG A 449 -17.38 -11.14 11.11
N GLY A 450 -16.11 -11.29 10.78
CA GLY A 450 -15.42 -12.58 10.77
C GLY A 450 -14.33 -12.65 9.71
N THR A 451 -13.85 -13.87 9.46
CA THR A 451 -12.94 -14.16 8.35
C THR A 451 -13.70 -14.32 7.04
N SER A 452 -12.98 -14.39 5.92
CA SER A 452 -13.56 -14.63 4.61
C SER A 452 -13.98 -16.10 4.34
N GLY A 453 -14.10 -16.94 5.41
CA GLY A 453 -14.64 -18.28 5.32
C GLY A 453 -13.64 -19.42 5.57
N TYR A 454 -12.40 -19.12 5.94
CA TYR A 454 -11.39 -20.15 6.29
C TYR A 454 -11.85 -21.06 7.44
N ASP A 455 -12.46 -20.48 8.48
CA ASP A 455 -13.00 -21.23 9.62
C ASP A 455 -14.09 -22.19 9.20
N PHE A 456 -14.98 -21.75 8.31
CA PHE A 456 -16.04 -22.59 7.78
C PHE A 456 -15.46 -23.77 6.98
N VAL A 457 -14.45 -23.52 6.12
CA VAL A 457 -13.80 -24.57 5.31
C VAL A 457 -13.14 -25.61 6.22
N TYR A 458 -12.46 -25.15 7.29
CA TYR A 458 -11.87 -26.05 8.27
C TYR A 458 -12.92 -26.96 8.93
N LEU A 459 -14.00 -26.37 9.45
CA LEU A 459 -15.08 -27.11 10.11
C LEU A 459 -15.82 -28.04 9.13
N ALA A 460 -16.15 -27.56 7.93
CA ALA A 460 -16.85 -28.33 6.91
C ALA A 460 -16.05 -29.56 6.47
N ASN A 461 -14.75 -29.41 6.23
CA ASN A 461 -13.87 -30.53 5.90
C ASN A 461 -13.70 -31.49 7.07
N GLY A 462 -13.68 -30.99 8.30
CA GLY A 462 -13.60 -31.78 9.52
C GLY A 462 -14.73 -32.78 9.68
N ILE A 463 -15.91 -32.51 9.13
CA ILE A 463 -17.08 -33.43 9.16
C ILE A 463 -16.74 -34.76 8.46
N PHE A 464 -15.90 -34.75 7.46
CA PHE A 464 -15.52 -35.94 6.68
C PHE A 464 -14.30 -36.68 7.24
N ILE A 465 -13.73 -36.25 8.36
CA ILE A 465 -12.54 -36.80 8.98
C ILE A 465 -12.92 -37.58 10.24
N GLN A 466 -12.69 -38.88 10.23
CA GLN A 466 -12.85 -39.75 11.41
C GLN A 466 -11.56 -39.70 12.24
N SER A 467 -11.50 -38.83 13.26
CA SER A 467 -10.32 -38.63 14.12
C SER A 467 -9.84 -39.89 14.82
N ALA A 468 -10.74 -40.86 15.12
CA ALA A 468 -10.35 -42.15 15.70
C ALA A 468 -9.40 -42.99 14.81
N ASN A 469 -9.29 -42.66 13.52
CA ASN A 469 -8.39 -43.34 12.59
C ASN A 469 -6.99 -42.68 12.50
N GLU A 470 -6.70 -41.62 13.20
CA GLU A 470 -5.42 -40.89 13.16
C GLU A 470 -4.23 -41.83 13.33
N LYS A 471 -4.23 -42.68 14.36
CA LYS A 471 -3.14 -43.64 14.61
C LYS A 471 -2.92 -44.60 13.44
N ARG A 472 -4.00 -45.06 12.79
CA ARG A 472 -3.90 -45.97 11.63
C ARG A 472 -3.31 -45.27 10.41
N PHE A 473 -3.71 -44.03 10.16
CA PHE A 473 -3.15 -43.22 9.08
C PHE A 473 -1.67 -42.93 9.33
N ASN A 474 -1.28 -42.57 10.56
CA ASN A 474 0.12 -42.31 10.90
C ASN A 474 1.00 -43.56 10.71
N VAL A 475 0.51 -44.74 11.07
CA VAL A 475 1.21 -46.01 10.81
C VAL A 475 1.36 -46.26 9.31
N LEU A 476 0.29 -46.12 8.53
CA LEU A 476 0.34 -46.26 7.07
C LEU A 476 1.30 -45.28 6.42
N TYR A 477 1.25 -44.01 6.85
CA TYR A 477 2.14 -42.95 6.36
C TYR A 477 3.61 -43.26 6.67
N ALA A 478 3.90 -43.71 7.90
CA ALA A 478 5.24 -44.12 8.29
C ALA A 478 5.75 -45.34 7.48
N GLN A 479 4.86 -46.30 7.13
CA GLN A 479 5.22 -47.41 6.25
C GLN A 479 5.59 -46.95 4.84
N VAL A 480 4.85 -45.98 4.28
CA VAL A 480 5.12 -45.41 2.94
C VAL A 480 6.45 -44.65 2.92
N LEU A 481 6.74 -43.88 3.95
CA LEU A 481 7.96 -43.08 4.06
C LEU A 481 9.19 -43.90 4.54
N GLY A 482 8.99 -45.02 5.20
CA GLY A 482 10.04 -45.79 5.83
C GLY A 482 10.49 -45.27 7.21
N HIS A 483 9.85 -44.21 7.72
CA HIS A 483 10.12 -43.63 9.05
C HIS A 483 8.89 -42.91 9.59
N THR A 484 8.86 -42.65 10.88
CA THR A 484 7.86 -41.78 11.53
C THR A 484 8.15 -40.30 11.29
N VAL A 485 7.10 -39.52 11.14
CA VAL A 485 7.17 -38.06 10.94
C VAL A 485 6.57 -37.35 12.13
N ASP A 486 7.26 -36.34 12.64
CA ASP A 486 6.74 -35.38 13.58
C ASP A 486 6.36 -34.09 12.80
N PRO A 487 5.06 -33.80 12.68
CA PRO A 487 4.63 -32.58 11.95
C PRO A 487 5.17 -31.28 12.55
N ASP A 488 5.26 -31.19 13.87
CA ASP A 488 5.73 -29.97 14.55
C ASP A 488 7.22 -29.71 14.27
N GLU A 489 8.03 -30.79 14.23
CA GLU A 489 9.44 -30.68 13.84
C GLU A 489 9.60 -30.26 12.38
N ILE A 490 8.74 -30.74 11.47
CA ILE A 490 8.77 -30.31 10.06
C ILE A 490 8.42 -28.84 9.95
N ILE A 491 7.36 -28.39 10.61
CA ILE A 491 6.94 -26.99 10.61
C ILE A 491 8.07 -26.11 11.13
N TYR A 492 8.65 -26.47 12.26
CA TYR A 492 9.76 -25.75 12.88
C TYR A 492 10.97 -25.62 11.93
N ARG A 493 11.41 -26.72 11.33
CA ARG A 493 12.53 -26.71 10.37
C ARG A 493 12.22 -25.91 9.10
N SER A 494 11.00 -26.04 8.59
CA SER A 494 10.57 -25.29 7.41
C SER A 494 10.56 -23.79 7.67
N LYS A 495 10.07 -23.35 8.85
CA LYS A 495 10.15 -21.95 9.27
C LYS A 495 11.60 -21.45 9.34
N LEU A 496 12.52 -22.23 9.93
CA LEU A 496 13.94 -21.90 9.96
C LEU A 496 14.53 -21.78 8.54
N GLN A 497 14.19 -22.70 7.65
CA GLN A 497 14.70 -22.70 6.28
C GLN A 497 14.24 -21.46 5.51
N VAL A 498 12.96 -21.10 5.58
CA VAL A 498 12.42 -19.90 4.92
C VAL A 498 13.09 -18.61 5.41
N MET A 499 13.36 -18.51 6.72
CA MET A 499 14.10 -17.39 7.31
C MET A 499 15.58 -17.35 6.92
N GLN A 500 16.15 -18.45 6.45
CA GLN A 500 17.53 -18.51 5.96
C GLN A 500 17.63 -18.23 4.45
N THR A 501 16.53 -18.26 3.74
CA THR A 501 16.48 -18.15 2.27
C THR A 501 15.63 -16.95 1.84
N ALA A 502 14.34 -17.16 1.62
CA ALA A 502 13.44 -16.17 1.03
C ALA A 502 13.23 -14.90 1.89
N LEU A 503 13.26 -15.03 3.23
CA LEU A 503 13.02 -13.96 4.19
C LEU A 503 14.28 -13.55 5.00
N ALA A 504 15.46 -13.79 4.47
CA ALA A 504 16.71 -13.47 5.18
C ALA A 504 16.89 -11.95 5.39
N SER A 505 16.45 -11.11 4.45
CA SER A 505 16.50 -9.64 4.55
C SER A 505 15.60 -9.10 5.65
N GLU A 506 14.41 -9.68 5.82
CA GLU A 506 13.46 -9.33 6.88
C GLU A 506 14.02 -9.68 8.26
N VAL A 507 14.60 -10.87 8.40
CA VAL A 507 15.30 -11.27 9.64
C VAL A 507 16.49 -10.37 9.93
N TYR A 508 17.26 -10.02 8.91
CA TYR A 508 18.38 -9.07 9.05
C TYR A 508 17.92 -7.69 9.53
N THR A 509 16.83 -7.17 8.98
CA THR A 509 16.22 -5.90 9.41
C THR A 509 15.80 -5.95 10.89
N LEU A 510 15.12 -7.04 11.29
CA LEU A 510 14.72 -7.25 12.69
C LEU A 510 15.93 -7.39 13.62
N THR A 511 16.99 -8.10 13.19
CA THR A 511 18.24 -8.23 13.93
C THR A 511 18.87 -6.88 14.19
N ASN A 512 18.91 -6.00 13.18
CA ASN A 512 19.46 -4.65 13.31
C ASN A 512 18.66 -3.77 14.27
N LEU A 513 17.32 -3.90 14.27
CA LEU A 513 16.47 -3.21 15.23
C LEU A 513 16.73 -3.70 16.65
N LEU A 514 16.81 -5.02 16.84
CA LEU A 514 17.10 -5.63 18.14
C LEU A 514 18.49 -5.27 18.64
N SER A 515 19.50 -5.23 17.76
CA SER A 515 20.87 -4.82 18.08
C SER A 515 20.93 -3.37 18.61
N ARG A 516 20.19 -2.44 17.97
CA ARG A 516 20.08 -1.06 18.46
C ARG A 516 19.44 -0.98 19.85
N ILE A 517 18.37 -1.76 20.08
CA ILE A 517 17.71 -1.85 21.40
C ILE A 517 18.66 -2.44 22.44
N ALA A 518 19.37 -3.53 22.09
CA ALA A 518 20.33 -4.17 22.96
C ALA A 518 21.49 -3.23 23.33
N ALA A 519 22.06 -2.52 22.35
CA ALA A 519 23.14 -1.56 22.57
C ALA A 519 22.75 -0.41 23.53
N ALA A 520 21.49 0.00 23.53
CA ALA A 520 20.96 1.01 24.46
C ALA A 520 20.71 0.47 25.88
N ASN A 521 20.74 -0.86 26.08
CA ASN A 521 20.47 -1.50 27.37
C ASN A 521 21.78 -2.01 28.00
N ARG A 522 22.16 -1.50 29.19
CA ARG A 522 23.41 -1.88 29.89
C ARG A 522 23.55 -3.38 30.19
N LYS A 523 22.44 -4.14 30.22
CA LYS A 523 22.46 -5.60 30.47
C LYS A 523 22.55 -6.43 29.21
N ALA A 524 22.26 -5.82 28.04
CA ALA A 524 22.16 -6.53 26.77
C ALA A 524 23.20 -6.08 25.73
N ARG A 525 23.94 -5.00 25.99
CA ARG A 525 24.86 -4.37 25.03
C ARG A 525 26.00 -5.25 24.51
N ASP A 526 26.29 -6.33 25.20
CA ASP A 526 27.37 -7.26 24.84
C ASP A 526 26.89 -8.48 24.03
N PHE A 527 25.58 -8.57 23.72
CA PHE A 527 25.09 -9.56 22.78
C PHE A 527 25.51 -9.17 21.36
N THR A 528 26.11 -10.12 20.66
CA THR A 528 26.51 -9.94 19.27
C THR A 528 25.33 -10.11 18.32
N ASP A 529 25.41 -9.51 17.12
CA ASP A 529 24.37 -9.61 16.11
C ASP A 529 24.05 -11.07 15.75
N ASN A 530 25.06 -11.95 15.66
CA ASN A 530 24.86 -13.38 15.40
C ASN A 530 24.05 -14.08 16.50
N ILE A 531 24.26 -13.72 17.77
CA ILE A 531 23.47 -14.26 18.89
C ILE A 531 22.04 -13.76 18.79
N LEU A 532 21.85 -12.46 18.57
CA LEU A 532 20.52 -11.84 18.44
C LEU A 532 19.75 -12.42 17.26
N GLU A 533 20.38 -12.60 16.10
CA GLU A 533 19.78 -13.23 14.92
C GLU A 533 19.36 -14.68 15.19
N THR A 534 20.24 -15.46 15.83
CA THR A 534 19.93 -16.84 16.20
C THR A 534 18.73 -16.91 17.11
N VAL A 535 18.68 -16.08 18.15
CA VAL A 535 17.56 -16.03 19.10
C VAL A 535 16.25 -15.61 18.39
N LEU A 536 16.29 -14.62 17.52
CA LEU A 536 15.13 -14.20 16.72
C LEU A 536 14.60 -15.36 15.87
N ARG A 537 15.46 -16.03 15.10
CA ARG A 537 15.06 -17.16 14.24
C ARG A 537 14.43 -18.29 15.06
N GLN A 538 15.03 -18.65 16.20
CA GLN A 538 14.50 -19.69 17.08
C GLN A 538 13.14 -19.27 17.68
N THR A 539 13.01 -18.02 18.10
CA THR A 539 11.78 -17.50 18.67
C THR A 539 10.65 -17.51 17.62
N ILE A 540 10.90 -17.01 16.41
CA ILE A 540 9.92 -16.97 15.33
C ILE A 540 9.52 -18.39 14.90
N ALA A 541 10.50 -19.32 14.79
CA ALA A 541 10.21 -20.71 14.39
C ALA A 541 9.33 -21.43 15.42
N ALA A 542 9.54 -21.15 16.72
CA ALA A 542 8.75 -21.74 17.81
C ALA A 542 7.45 -20.98 18.11
N PHE A 543 7.18 -19.86 17.43
CA PHE A 543 6.01 -19.02 17.72
C PHE A 543 4.72 -19.72 17.31
N PRO A 544 3.69 -19.81 18.20
CA PRO A 544 2.51 -20.65 17.97
C PRO A 544 1.47 -20.04 17.05
N VAL A 545 1.53 -18.73 16.77
CA VAL A 545 0.60 -17.99 15.91
C VAL A 545 1.37 -17.21 14.85
N TYR A 546 0.69 -16.74 13.81
CA TYR A 546 1.33 -15.98 12.73
C TYR A 546 1.96 -14.69 13.23
N ARG A 547 1.23 -13.89 14.04
CA ARG A 547 1.77 -12.67 14.68
C ARG A 547 0.99 -12.31 15.94
N THR A 548 1.59 -11.47 16.79
CA THR A 548 0.89 -10.71 17.83
C THR A 548 0.40 -9.39 17.22
N TYR A 549 -0.72 -8.87 17.75
CA TYR A 549 -1.32 -7.60 17.30
C TYR A 549 -1.03 -6.48 18.30
N ILE A 550 0.19 -6.44 18.83
CA ILE A 550 0.65 -5.35 19.69
C ILE A 550 0.57 -4.05 18.89
N ASP A 551 -0.18 -3.09 19.39
CA ASP A 551 -0.34 -1.79 18.76
C ASP A 551 0.65 -0.74 19.34
N ASP A 552 0.57 0.50 18.83
CA ASP A 552 1.40 1.64 19.25
C ASP A 552 1.20 2.05 20.73
N ARG A 553 0.16 1.54 21.39
CA ARG A 553 -0.08 1.72 22.84
C ARG A 553 0.59 0.64 23.68
N GLY A 554 1.20 -0.37 23.06
CA GLY A 554 1.76 -1.55 23.70
C GLY A 554 0.69 -2.51 24.23
N GLU A 555 -0.57 -2.34 23.83
CA GLU A 555 -1.66 -3.24 24.18
C GLU A 555 -1.65 -4.45 23.25
N TYR A 556 -1.86 -5.61 23.82
CA TYR A 556 -2.05 -6.88 23.08
C TYR A 556 -3.36 -7.51 23.57
N GLY A 557 -4.09 -8.10 22.59
CA GLY A 557 -5.27 -8.90 22.93
C GLY A 557 -4.87 -10.11 23.77
N GLU A 558 -5.67 -10.47 24.78
CA GLU A 558 -5.50 -11.67 25.60
C GLU A 558 -5.68 -12.96 24.76
#